data_88134b48441fef18d1d3d94bb0d7293b
#
_entry.id   88134b48441fef18d1d3d94bb0d7293b
#
_cell.length_a   1.000
_cell.length_b   1.000
_cell.length_c   1.000
_cell.angle_alpha   90.00
_cell.angle_beta   90.00
_cell.angle_gamma   90.00
#
_symmetry.space_group_name_H-M   'P 1'
#
loop_
_entity.id
_entity.type
_entity.pdbx_description
1 polymer ?
#
loop_
_entity_poly.entity_id
_entity_poly.type
_entity_poly.pdbx_seq_one_letter_code
_entity_poly.pdbx_strand_id
1 'polypeptide(L)'
;MAFVTQFQGIIFIEGDHPRAVKRYSAETRVGGFGAQLKTLNDLKNQMAAMARSCGCNCVVNFTYGQKSKVIAIDDVAYTGNGFYAVLSPEDYNSIITQL
;
A
#
# COMPACT_ATOMS: atom_id res chain seq x y z
N MET A 1 17.82 1.87 -3.74
CA MET A 1 16.99 3.03 -3.39
C MET A 1 15.52 2.63 -3.41
N ALA A 2 14.79 2.94 -2.37
CA ALA A 2 13.38 2.58 -2.29
C ALA A 2 12.54 3.51 -3.17
N PHE A 3 11.56 2.94 -3.86
CA PHE A 3 10.60 3.71 -4.62
C PHE A 3 9.51 4.19 -3.67
N VAL A 4 9.21 5.48 -3.70
CA VAL A 4 8.29 6.11 -2.75
C VAL A 4 7.19 6.83 -3.52
N THR A 5 5.96 6.58 -3.12
CA THR A 5 4.79 7.30 -3.67
C THR A 5 3.90 7.76 -2.51
N GLN A 6 3.02 8.69 -2.82
CA GLN A 6 2.03 9.16 -1.85
C GLN A 6 0.64 8.95 -2.45
N PHE A 7 -0.29 8.48 -1.63
CA PHE A 7 -1.67 8.28 -2.06
C PHE A 7 -2.59 8.61 -0.89
N GLN A 8 -3.42 9.62 -1.08
CA GLN A 8 -4.40 10.08 -0.08
C GLN A 8 -3.77 10.35 1.30
N GLY A 9 -2.59 10.96 1.30
CA GLY A 9 -1.90 11.30 2.53
C GLY A 9 -1.10 10.17 3.16
N ILE A 10 -1.12 8.98 2.58
CA ILE A 10 -0.36 7.83 3.06
C ILE A 10 0.85 7.64 2.14
N ILE A 11 2.02 7.49 2.74
CA ILE A 11 3.26 7.25 2.01
C ILE A 11 3.44 5.75 1.81
N PHE A 12 3.65 5.33 0.56
CA PHE A 12 3.94 3.93 0.22
C PHE A 12 5.41 3.82 -0.14
N ILE A 13 6.14 3.00 0.60
CA ILE A 13 7.59 2.81 0.42
C ILE A 13 7.82 1.36 -0.02
N GLU A 14 8.42 1.17 -1.19
CA GLU A 14 8.80 -0.15 -1.68
C GLU A 14 10.17 -0.56 -1.13
N GLY A 15 10.32 -0.41 0.16
CA GLY A 15 11.51 -0.71 0.92
C GLY A 15 11.25 -0.44 2.38
N ASP A 16 12.27 -0.59 3.22
CA ASP A 16 12.14 -0.34 4.64
C ASP A 16 12.46 1.11 4.99
N HIS A 17 11.87 1.56 6.09
CA HIS A 17 12.26 2.83 6.72
C HIS A 17 12.54 2.53 8.19
N PRO A 18 13.80 2.64 8.63
CA PRO A 18 14.16 2.20 9.99
C PRO A 18 13.46 2.95 11.12
N ARG A 19 13.01 4.17 10.83
CA ARG A 19 12.32 5.00 11.81
C ARG A 19 10.82 4.80 11.86
N ALA A 20 10.28 3.98 10.97
CA ALA A 20 8.86 3.65 10.98
C ALA A 20 8.58 2.73 12.17
N VAL A 21 7.62 3.10 13.00
CA VAL A 21 7.28 2.38 14.22
C VAL A 21 5.82 1.90 14.17
N LYS A 22 5.41 1.12 15.16
CA LYS A 22 4.05 0.58 15.26
C LYS A 22 3.65 -0.17 14.01
N ARG A 23 4.46 -1.16 13.63
CA ARG A 23 4.27 -1.90 12.39
C ARG A 23 3.17 -2.94 12.53
N TYR A 24 2.15 -2.84 11.67
CA TYR A 24 1.06 -3.81 11.58
C TYR A 24 1.11 -4.48 10.22
N SER A 25 1.01 -5.79 10.20
CA SER A 25 1.02 -6.54 8.93
C SER A 25 -0.09 -6.03 8.02
N ALA A 26 0.29 -5.69 6.79
CA ALA A 26 -0.62 -5.21 5.76
C ALA A 26 -0.71 -6.23 4.65
N GLU A 27 -1.85 -6.85 4.51
CA GLU A 27 -2.12 -7.77 3.42
C GLU A 27 -3.51 -7.45 2.89
N THR A 28 -3.57 -6.99 1.65
CA THR A 28 -4.81 -6.53 1.07
C THR A 28 -4.97 -7.12 -0.31
N ARG A 29 -6.18 -7.52 -0.62
CA ARG A 29 -6.52 -8.05 -1.93
C ARG A 29 -7.77 -7.34 -2.43
N VAL A 30 -7.69 -6.83 -3.65
CA VAL A 30 -8.85 -6.32 -4.37
C VAL A 30 -9.02 -7.14 -5.64
N GLY A 31 -10.20 -7.67 -5.85
CA GLY A 31 -10.42 -8.52 -6.99
C GLY A 31 -11.73 -9.26 -6.90
N GLY A 32 -11.82 -10.36 -7.65
CA GLY A 32 -12.99 -11.17 -7.76
C GLY A 32 -13.63 -11.05 -9.14
N PHE A 33 -14.86 -11.43 -9.25
CA PHE A 33 -15.57 -11.38 -10.52
C PHE A 33 -15.65 -9.91 -11.01
N GLY A 34 -15.20 -9.65 -12.23
CA GLY A 34 -15.11 -8.30 -12.74
C GLY A 34 -13.89 -7.53 -12.31
N ALA A 35 -12.90 -8.20 -11.73
CA ALA A 35 -11.71 -7.55 -11.18
C ALA A 35 -10.86 -6.85 -12.25
N GLN A 36 -11.05 -7.15 -13.52
CA GLN A 36 -10.34 -6.44 -14.57
C GLN A 36 -10.64 -4.94 -14.58
N LEU A 37 -11.69 -4.53 -13.89
CA LEU A 37 -12.02 -3.11 -13.73
C LEU A 37 -11.25 -2.46 -12.57
N LYS A 38 -10.55 -3.26 -11.76
CA LYS A 38 -9.75 -2.77 -10.65
C LYS A 38 -8.36 -2.39 -11.12
N THR A 39 -7.73 -1.49 -10.37
CA THR A 39 -6.39 -0.99 -10.71
C THR A 39 -5.52 -0.98 -9.46
N LEU A 40 -4.23 -0.69 -9.66
CA LEU A 40 -3.32 -0.47 -8.54
C LEU A 40 -3.79 0.67 -7.64
N ASN A 41 -4.43 1.68 -8.21
CA ASN A 41 -4.98 2.79 -7.43
C ASN A 41 -6.09 2.32 -6.50
N ASP A 42 -6.91 1.38 -6.94
CA ASP A 42 -7.95 0.80 -6.07
C ASP A 42 -7.32 0.07 -4.89
N LEU A 43 -6.25 -0.68 -5.14
CA LEU A 43 -5.51 -1.37 -4.09
C LEU A 43 -4.93 -0.37 -3.09
N LYS A 44 -4.25 0.67 -3.58
CA LYS A 44 -3.67 1.70 -2.73
C LYS A 44 -4.73 2.47 -1.96
N ASN A 45 -5.89 2.72 -2.57
CA ASN A 45 -7.00 3.40 -1.91
C ASN A 45 -7.47 2.60 -0.69
N GLN A 46 -7.63 1.30 -0.86
CA GLN A 46 -8.05 0.43 0.23
C GLN A 46 -6.99 0.35 1.33
N MET A 47 -5.72 0.20 0.95
CA MET A 47 -4.63 0.17 1.92
C MET A 47 -4.48 1.50 2.66
N ALA A 48 -4.66 2.62 1.97
CA ALA A 48 -4.61 3.93 2.60
C ALA A 48 -5.73 4.10 3.63
N ALA A 49 -6.93 3.62 3.32
CA ALA A 49 -8.05 3.65 4.27
C ALA A 49 -7.75 2.81 5.50
N MET A 50 -7.17 1.63 5.32
CA MET A 50 -6.78 0.75 6.43
C MET A 50 -5.68 1.38 7.27
N ALA A 51 -4.69 2.00 6.64
CA ALA A 51 -3.62 2.68 7.36
C ALA A 51 -4.19 3.79 8.24
N ARG A 52 -5.09 4.59 7.70
CA ARG A 52 -5.74 5.66 8.48
C ARG A 52 -6.54 5.10 9.65
N SER A 53 -7.22 3.98 9.46
CA SER A 53 -8.01 3.38 10.53
C SER A 53 -7.13 2.83 11.66
N CYS A 54 -5.88 2.48 11.35
CA CYS A 54 -4.89 2.04 12.35
C CYS A 54 -4.13 3.20 12.98
N GLY A 55 -4.39 4.44 12.56
CA GLY A 55 -3.61 5.59 13.02
C GLY A 55 -2.23 5.68 12.40
N CYS A 56 -2.01 5.00 11.27
CA CYS A 56 -0.73 4.96 10.57
C CYS A 56 -0.70 5.97 9.43
N ASN A 57 0.50 6.39 9.03
CA ASN A 57 0.67 7.36 7.97
C ASN A 57 1.55 6.85 6.83
N CYS A 58 2.02 5.61 6.89
CA CYS A 58 2.82 5.04 5.82
C CYS A 58 2.62 3.53 5.73
N VAL A 59 3.06 2.99 4.60
CA VAL A 59 3.17 1.55 4.37
C VAL A 59 4.63 1.30 3.97
N VAL A 60 5.35 0.49 4.74
CA VAL A 60 6.74 0.14 4.44
C VAL A 60 6.81 -1.28 3.90
N ASN A 61 7.88 -1.57 3.17
CA ASN A 61 8.06 -2.85 2.48
C ASN A 61 6.88 -3.17 1.58
N PHE A 62 6.32 -2.13 0.96
CA PHE A 62 5.17 -2.27 0.08
C PHE A 62 5.56 -3.05 -1.16
N THR A 63 4.83 -4.15 -1.39
CA THR A 63 4.91 -4.91 -2.62
C THR A 63 3.50 -5.11 -3.14
N TYR A 64 3.38 -5.23 -4.45
CA TYR A 64 2.09 -5.45 -5.06
C TYR A 64 2.24 -6.41 -6.24
N GLY A 65 1.15 -7.03 -6.60
CA GLY A 65 1.12 -7.93 -7.72
C GLY A 65 -0.28 -8.11 -8.25
N GLN A 66 -0.35 -8.67 -9.44
CA GLN A 66 -1.60 -9.00 -10.09
C GLN A 66 -1.63 -10.50 -10.30
N LYS A 67 -2.72 -11.13 -9.89
CA LYS A 67 -2.93 -12.55 -10.09
C LYS A 67 -4.22 -12.76 -10.87
N SER A 68 -4.19 -13.67 -11.82
CA SER A 68 -5.38 -14.11 -12.51
C SER A 68 -5.58 -15.59 -12.28
N LYS A 69 -6.83 -16.00 -12.16
CA LYS A 69 -7.15 -17.41 -12.04
C LYS A 69 -7.14 -18.07 -13.41
N VAL A 70 -6.55 -19.24 -13.48
CA VAL A 70 -6.44 -19.97 -14.74
C VAL A 70 -7.82 -20.34 -15.30
N ILE A 71 -8.79 -20.58 -14.44
CA ILE A 71 -10.09 -21.09 -14.85
C ILE A 71 -11.09 -19.98 -15.14
N ALA A 72 -10.90 -18.82 -14.55
CA ALA A 72 -11.83 -17.70 -14.70
C ALA A 72 -11.09 -16.54 -15.37
N ILE A 73 -11.37 -16.34 -16.64
CA ILE A 73 -10.67 -15.36 -17.47
C ILE A 73 -10.81 -13.95 -16.90
N ASP A 74 -11.96 -13.66 -16.32
CA ASP A 74 -12.26 -12.33 -15.81
C ASP A 74 -11.92 -12.16 -14.32
N ASP A 75 -11.38 -13.18 -13.70
CA ASP A 75 -11.07 -13.14 -12.26
C ASP A 75 -9.61 -12.76 -12.05
N VAL A 76 -9.37 -11.48 -11.97
CA VAL A 76 -8.06 -10.89 -11.75
C VAL A 76 -8.05 -10.25 -10.37
N ALA A 77 -6.99 -10.44 -9.63
CA ALA A 77 -6.84 -9.85 -8.30
C ALA A 77 -5.54 -9.07 -8.20
N TYR A 78 -5.61 -7.89 -7.64
CA TYR A 78 -4.43 -7.15 -7.21
C TYR A 78 -4.19 -7.43 -5.74
N THR A 79 -2.96 -7.73 -5.38
CA THR A 79 -2.58 -7.99 -4.00
C THR A 79 -1.53 -6.98 -3.56
N GLY A 80 -1.61 -6.55 -2.32
CA GLY A 80 -0.63 -5.66 -1.72
C GLY A 80 -0.20 -6.19 -0.37
N ASN A 81 1.08 -6.10 -0.10
CA ASN A 81 1.68 -6.55 1.14
C ASN A 81 2.61 -5.47 1.67
N GLY A 82 2.92 -5.55 2.94
CA GLY A 82 3.82 -4.64 3.63
C GLY A 82 3.44 -4.51 5.09
N PHE A 83 3.78 -3.36 5.66
CA PHE A 83 3.42 -3.07 7.05
C PHE A 83 2.90 -1.64 7.15
N TYR A 84 1.74 -1.48 7.75
CA TYR A 84 1.27 -0.16 8.15
C TYR A 84 2.12 0.32 9.30
N ALA A 85 2.64 1.53 9.20
CA ALA A 85 3.57 2.05 10.19
C ALA A 85 3.36 3.54 10.38
N VAL A 86 4.04 4.08 11.40
CA VAL A 86 3.96 5.50 11.73
C VAL A 86 5.35 6.10 11.59
N LEU A 87 5.44 7.16 10.79
CA LEU A 87 6.61 8.02 10.73
C LEU A 87 6.36 9.25 11.59
N SER A 88 7.43 9.76 12.21
CA SER A 88 7.34 11.03 12.93
C SER A 88 6.93 12.15 11.96
N PRO A 89 6.34 13.25 12.45
CA PRO A 89 5.99 14.37 11.57
C PRO A 89 7.19 14.88 10.76
N GLU A 90 8.38 14.89 11.35
CA GLU A 90 9.58 15.33 10.65
C GLU A 90 9.93 14.41 9.49
N ASP A 91 9.94 13.09 9.73
CA ASP A 91 10.25 12.11 8.69
C ASP A 91 9.18 12.11 7.61
N TYR A 92 7.91 12.20 7.99
CA TYR A 92 6.81 12.27 7.06
C TYR A 92 6.93 13.48 6.15
N ASN A 93 7.14 14.65 6.73
CA ASN A 93 7.25 15.89 5.97
C ASN A 93 8.47 15.90 5.07
N SER A 94 9.58 15.32 5.53
CA SER A 94 10.80 15.22 4.74
C SER A 94 10.55 14.44 3.44
N ILE A 95 9.81 13.33 3.53
CA ILE A 95 9.50 12.52 2.37
C ILE A 95 8.51 13.24 1.46
N ILE A 96 7.44 13.81 2.02
CA ILE A 96 6.42 14.51 1.25
C ILE A 96 7.03 15.67 0.45
N THR A 97 7.98 16.38 1.03
CA THR A 97 8.64 17.51 0.37
C THR A 97 9.46 17.05 -0.84
N GLN A 98 9.91 15.83 -0.85
CA GLN A 98 10.72 15.28 -1.94
C GLN A 98 9.91 14.64 -3.06
N LEU A 99 8.61 14.46 -2.87
CA LEU A 99 7.75 13.82 -3.86
C LEU A 99 7.27 14.75 -4.96
#